data_7148720329c2b4be2dbdfaa5b24ddde1
#
_entry.id   7148720329c2b4be2dbdfaa5b24ddde1
#
_cell.length_a   1.000
_cell.length_b   1.000
_cell.length_c   1.000
_cell.angle_alpha   90.00
_cell.angle_beta   90.00
_cell.angle_gamma   90.00
#
_symmetry.space_group_name_H-M   'P 1'
#
loop_
_entity.id
_entity.type
_entity.pdbx_description
1 polymer ?
#
loop_
_entity_poly.entity_id
_entity_poly.type
_entity_poly.pdbx_seq_one_letter_code
_entity_poly.pdbx_strand_id
1 'polypeptide(L)'
;MRSPLAENRPPWLDALAAGALALLLAGFGALVEGVGERELILIVGSVFALAALPGWIVLHRRIRLIADIPLQKAGSAAQGRIAINGRAKALAGVQPLNPLNGLPCLWYHVSVTRGKGENQEHYEYGSDESFLIADDSGECLIEPTGAQVLAAQSETVIRDDERIVHSMILAGETLFVIGQFRALASDALRSEEELARELIADWKQDPESLRKRFDLDRSGEIDTREWTLARAAARREARQRRLDAAGEATLHAIGADRAGMLISAQPRPRLLRRLRLWRAFATFAFLCGSALIGKALTLR
;
A
#
# COMPACT_ATOMS: atom_id res chain seq x y z
N MET A 1 6.98 11.36 -8.82
CA MET A 1 6.02 11.37 -7.68
C MET A 1 6.73 10.66 -6.54
N ARG A 2 7.09 11.34 -5.46
CA ARG A 2 7.81 10.70 -4.34
C ARG A 2 6.84 9.74 -3.64
N SER A 3 7.20 8.45 -3.59
CA SER A 3 6.45 7.45 -2.82
C SER A 3 6.54 7.82 -1.34
N PRO A 4 5.41 7.91 -0.60
CA PRO A 4 5.43 8.21 0.84
C PRO A 4 5.95 7.03 1.68
N LEU A 5 6.47 5.97 1.05
CA LEU A 5 6.89 4.70 1.67
C LEU A 5 8.38 4.61 1.97
N ALA A 6 9.21 5.52 1.45
CA ALA A 6 10.66 5.49 1.64
C ALA A 6 11.12 5.69 3.09
N GLU A 7 10.26 6.16 3.98
CA GLU A 7 10.63 6.39 5.37
C GLU A 7 9.73 5.60 6.32
N ASN A 8 10.33 4.62 6.94
CA ASN A 8 9.80 3.99 8.16
C ASN A 8 9.68 5.00 9.33
N ARG A 9 10.10 6.25 9.09
CA ARG A 9 9.94 7.40 9.98
C ARG A 9 8.77 8.25 9.45
N PRO A 10 7.73 8.44 10.22
CA PRO A 10 6.67 9.35 9.81
C PRO A 10 7.25 10.78 9.67
N PRO A 11 6.86 11.56 8.65
CA PRO A 11 7.42 12.89 8.34
C PRO A 11 7.34 13.90 9.50
N TRP A 12 6.48 13.64 10.49
CA TRP A 12 6.40 14.44 11.70
C TRP A 12 7.56 14.18 12.69
N LEU A 13 8.27 13.03 12.62
CA LEU A 13 9.48 12.82 13.41
C LEU A 13 10.61 13.73 12.92
N ASP A 14 10.68 13.96 11.61
CA ASP A 14 11.65 14.91 11.04
C ASP A 14 11.25 16.35 11.38
N ALA A 15 9.95 16.66 11.38
CA ALA A 15 9.44 17.94 11.86
C ALA A 15 9.72 18.15 13.38
N LEU A 16 9.60 17.10 14.19
CA LEU A 16 9.97 17.16 15.62
C LEU A 16 11.50 17.25 15.79
N ALA A 17 12.27 16.53 15.00
CA ALA A 17 13.74 16.62 15.05
C ALA A 17 14.22 17.99 14.57
N ALA A 18 13.64 18.54 13.51
CA ALA A 18 13.91 19.89 13.04
C ALA A 18 13.46 20.95 14.07
N GLY A 19 12.32 20.75 14.71
CA GLY A 19 11.84 21.60 15.82
C GLY A 19 12.76 21.54 17.04
N ALA A 20 13.21 20.36 17.44
CA ALA A 20 14.17 20.17 18.52
C ALA A 20 15.54 20.80 18.19
N LEU A 21 16.00 20.65 16.95
CA LEU A 21 17.23 21.28 16.48
C LEU A 21 17.10 22.80 16.44
N ALA A 22 15.99 23.33 15.95
CA ALA A 22 15.70 24.77 15.98
C ALA A 22 15.66 25.33 17.39
N LEU A 23 15.14 24.55 18.35
CA LEU A 23 15.13 24.90 19.78
C LEU A 23 16.54 24.92 20.39
N LEU A 24 17.38 23.93 20.05
CA LEU A 24 18.77 23.90 20.46
C LEU A 24 19.55 25.08 19.89
N LEU A 25 19.32 25.39 18.61
CA LEU A 25 19.95 26.54 17.94
C LEU A 25 19.44 27.88 18.50
N ALA A 26 18.15 28.02 18.77
CA ALA A 26 17.57 29.21 19.38
C ALA A 26 18.04 29.39 20.83
N GLY A 27 18.13 28.30 21.60
CA GLY A 27 18.67 28.31 22.96
C GLY A 27 20.16 28.67 22.99
N PHE A 28 20.93 28.17 22.04
CA PHE A 28 22.35 28.52 21.86
C PHE A 28 22.53 29.98 21.42
N GLY A 29 21.72 30.46 20.46
CA GLY A 29 21.73 31.85 20.03
C GLY A 29 21.35 32.82 21.15
N ALA A 30 20.35 32.47 21.96
CA ALA A 30 19.94 33.25 23.12
C ALA A 30 21.04 33.36 24.20
N LEU A 31 21.84 32.29 24.38
CA LEU A 31 23.00 32.30 25.26
C LEU A 31 24.12 33.23 24.75
N VAL A 32 24.25 33.37 23.44
CA VAL A 32 25.29 34.19 22.79
C VAL A 32 24.88 35.67 22.71
N GLU A 33 23.58 35.98 22.52
CA GLU A 33 23.08 37.35 22.26
C GLU A 33 22.45 38.04 23.49
N GLY A 34 22.46 37.41 24.67
CA GLY A 34 21.91 38.02 25.91
C GLY A 34 20.40 38.19 25.89
N VAL A 35 19.67 37.31 25.20
CA VAL A 35 18.21 37.26 25.22
C VAL A 35 17.71 36.98 26.62
N GLY A 36 16.75 37.76 27.09
CA GLY A 36 16.20 37.62 28.44
C GLY A 36 15.49 36.27 28.66
N GLU A 37 15.52 35.77 29.89
CA GLU A 37 14.90 34.46 30.24
C GLU A 37 13.43 34.36 29.77
N ARG A 38 12.68 35.46 29.86
CA ARG A 38 11.30 35.56 29.41
C ARG A 38 11.14 35.31 27.91
N GLU A 39 11.97 35.93 27.09
CA GLU A 39 11.92 35.82 25.61
C GLU A 39 12.29 34.41 25.18
N LEU A 40 13.30 33.82 25.82
CA LEU A 40 13.71 32.44 25.59
C LEU A 40 12.55 31.46 25.85
N ILE A 41 11.86 31.61 27.02
CA ILE A 41 10.72 30.75 27.38
C ILE A 41 9.57 30.93 26.38
N LEU A 42 9.30 32.14 25.88
CA LEU A 42 8.28 32.42 24.88
C LEU A 42 8.61 31.73 23.55
N ILE A 43 9.86 31.85 23.09
CA ILE A 43 10.30 31.19 21.84
C ILE A 43 10.17 29.68 21.94
N VAL A 44 10.72 29.09 22.99
CA VAL A 44 10.67 27.64 23.24
C VAL A 44 9.25 27.15 23.31
N GLY A 45 8.40 27.78 24.12
CA GLY A 45 6.99 27.42 24.27
C GLY A 45 6.21 27.51 22.96
N SER A 46 6.44 28.56 22.17
CA SER A 46 5.78 28.74 20.88
C SER A 46 6.19 27.68 19.85
N VAL A 47 7.47 27.37 19.76
CA VAL A 47 7.95 26.32 18.84
C VAL A 47 7.37 24.96 19.21
N PHE A 48 7.32 24.61 20.51
CA PHE A 48 6.68 23.36 20.95
C PHE A 48 5.19 23.30 20.61
N ALA A 49 4.45 24.35 20.87
CA ALA A 49 3.03 24.42 20.59
C ALA A 49 2.75 24.34 19.07
N LEU A 50 3.50 25.10 18.26
CA LEU A 50 3.32 25.13 16.80
C LEU A 50 3.73 23.82 16.13
N ALA A 51 4.78 23.14 16.60
CA ALA A 51 5.24 21.87 16.03
C ALA A 51 4.32 20.69 16.44
N ALA A 52 3.76 20.71 17.66
CA ALA A 52 2.90 19.64 18.18
C ALA A 52 1.54 19.57 17.48
N LEU A 53 0.98 20.70 17.08
CA LEU A 53 -0.38 20.78 16.52
C LEU A 53 -0.55 20.03 15.19
N PRO A 54 0.28 20.24 14.16
CA PRO A 54 0.18 19.50 12.91
C PRO A 54 0.42 18.01 13.12
N GLY A 55 1.38 17.62 13.95
CA GLY A 55 1.61 16.23 14.32
C GLY A 55 0.38 15.58 14.95
N TRP A 56 -0.28 16.26 15.86
CA TRP A 56 -1.53 15.79 16.47
C TRP A 56 -2.65 15.61 15.43
N ILE A 57 -2.85 16.59 14.53
CA ILE A 57 -3.87 16.52 13.48
C ILE A 57 -3.63 15.30 12.56
N VAL A 58 -2.39 15.09 12.11
CA VAL A 58 -2.04 13.96 11.25
C VAL A 58 -2.29 12.63 11.97
N LEU A 59 -1.85 12.49 13.22
CA LEU A 59 -2.06 11.28 14.01
C LEU A 59 -3.54 11.04 14.29
N HIS A 60 -4.31 12.09 14.60
CA HIS A 60 -5.74 11.97 14.81
C HIS A 60 -6.47 11.47 13.56
N ARG A 61 -6.18 12.05 12.39
CA ARG A 61 -6.74 11.59 11.11
C ARG A 61 -6.36 10.13 10.80
N ARG A 62 -5.09 9.74 11.00
CA ARG A 62 -4.65 8.35 10.80
C ARG A 62 -5.35 7.37 11.74
N ILE A 63 -5.51 7.72 13.01
CA ILE A 63 -6.24 6.89 13.97
C ILE A 63 -7.68 6.68 13.50
N ARG A 64 -8.38 7.74 13.09
CA ARG A 64 -9.75 7.63 12.59
C ARG A 64 -9.86 6.78 11.33
N LEU A 65 -8.95 6.98 10.36
CA LEU A 65 -8.90 6.17 9.14
C LEU A 65 -8.73 4.66 9.40
N ILE A 66 -8.15 4.27 10.54
CA ILE A 66 -7.95 2.86 10.89
C ILE A 66 -9.05 2.38 11.86
N ALA A 67 -9.47 3.24 12.82
CA ALA A 67 -10.39 2.86 13.87
C ALA A 67 -11.85 2.82 13.43
N ASP A 68 -12.25 3.72 12.52
CA ASP A 68 -13.64 3.88 12.12
C ASP A 68 -14.06 2.89 11.02
N ILE A 69 -13.10 2.19 10.39
CA ILE A 69 -13.41 1.22 9.35
C ILE A 69 -13.85 -0.11 9.98
N PRO A 70 -15.02 -0.64 9.57
CA PRO A 70 -15.52 -1.91 10.09
C PRO A 70 -14.62 -3.08 9.66
N LEU A 71 -14.31 -3.96 10.60
CA LEU A 71 -13.66 -5.24 10.32
C LEU A 71 -14.72 -6.19 9.78
N GLN A 72 -14.50 -6.72 8.58
CA GLN A 72 -15.40 -7.65 7.91
C GLN A 72 -14.68 -8.95 7.56
N LYS A 73 -15.44 -9.98 7.22
CA LYS A 73 -14.94 -11.28 6.77
C LYS A 73 -14.91 -11.31 5.23
N ALA A 74 -13.90 -11.99 4.65
CA ALA A 74 -13.69 -12.02 3.20
C ALA A 74 -14.90 -12.52 2.42
N GLY A 75 -15.57 -13.60 2.89
CA GLY A 75 -16.70 -14.22 2.20
C GLY A 75 -18.03 -13.50 2.34
N SER A 76 -18.15 -12.48 3.19
CA SER A 76 -19.42 -11.77 3.46
C SER A 76 -19.27 -10.25 3.49
N ALA A 77 -18.16 -9.72 3.01
CA ALA A 77 -17.89 -8.31 3.03
C ALA A 77 -18.80 -7.55 2.05
N ALA A 78 -19.32 -6.41 2.50
CA ALA A 78 -20.05 -5.49 1.64
C ALA A 78 -19.09 -4.66 0.79
N GLN A 79 -19.53 -4.29 -0.41
CA GLN A 79 -18.76 -3.38 -1.27
C GLN A 79 -18.51 -2.06 -0.56
N GLY A 80 -17.31 -1.52 -0.73
CA GLY A 80 -16.91 -0.27 -0.11
C GLY A 80 -15.57 -0.37 0.62
N ARG A 81 -15.28 0.62 1.45
CA ARG A 81 -14.06 0.65 2.23
C ARG A 81 -14.20 -0.20 3.48
N ILE A 82 -13.37 -1.24 3.58
CA ILE A 82 -13.43 -2.21 4.67
C ILE A 82 -12.03 -2.51 5.22
N ALA A 83 -12.01 -3.20 6.34
CA ALA A 83 -10.82 -3.83 6.90
C ALA A 83 -11.02 -5.34 6.97
N ILE A 84 -9.99 -6.13 6.63
CA ILE A 84 -9.98 -7.58 6.75
C ILE A 84 -8.72 -8.02 7.50
N ASN A 85 -8.86 -9.06 8.31
CA ASN A 85 -7.74 -9.81 8.88
C ASN A 85 -7.73 -11.21 8.25
N GLY A 86 -6.55 -11.67 7.82
CA GLY A 86 -6.42 -13.01 7.27
C GLY A 86 -4.98 -13.43 7.10
N ARG A 87 -4.78 -14.65 6.62
CA ARG A 87 -3.45 -15.18 6.28
C ARG A 87 -3.15 -14.93 4.81
N ALA A 88 -1.97 -14.42 4.54
CA ALA A 88 -1.47 -14.23 3.19
C ALA A 88 -1.21 -15.57 2.51
N LYS A 89 -1.73 -15.75 1.29
CA LYS A 89 -1.54 -16.94 0.46
C LYS A 89 -1.05 -16.54 -0.93
N ALA A 90 -0.28 -17.42 -1.55
CA ALA A 90 0.10 -17.26 -2.93
C ALA A 90 -1.10 -17.40 -3.86
N LEU A 91 -1.17 -16.58 -4.88
CA LEU A 91 -2.02 -16.82 -6.04
C LEU A 91 -1.39 -17.97 -6.86
N ALA A 92 -2.23 -18.78 -7.53
CA ALA A 92 -1.71 -19.82 -8.42
C ALA A 92 -0.83 -19.22 -9.51
N GLY A 93 0.41 -19.72 -9.63
CA GLY A 93 1.39 -19.22 -10.60
C GLY A 93 2.79 -19.10 -9.99
N VAL A 94 3.66 -18.34 -10.68
CA VAL A 94 5.03 -18.09 -10.24
C VAL A 94 5.03 -17.01 -9.18
N GLN A 95 5.59 -17.30 -8.02
CA GLN A 95 5.78 -16.31 -6.95
C GLN A 95 7.00 -15.43 -7.24
N PRO A 96 6.94 -14.14 -6.92
CA PRO A 96 8.11 -13.28 -7.02
C PRO A 96 9.20 -13.76 -6.07
N LEU A 97 10.44 -13.66 -6.53
CA LEU A 97 11.62 -13.92 -5.71
C LEU A 97 12.18 -12.60 -5.22
N ASN A 98 12.49 -12.54 -3.93
CA ASN A 98 13.20 -11.39 -3.38
C ASN A 98 14.60 -11.30 -4.01
N PRO A 99 14.95 -10.20 -4.69
CA PRO A 99 16.20 -10.09 -5.44
C PRO A 99 17.46 -10.11 -4.56
N LEU A 100 17.34 -9.88 -3.26
CA LEU A 100 18.50 -9.86 -2.35
C LEU A 100 18.86 -11.22 -1.75
N ASN A 101 17.86 -12.04 -1.45
CA ASN A 101 18.07 -13.32 -0.78
C ASN A 101 17.52 -14.53 -1.56
N GLY A 102 16.86 -14.30 -2.71
CA GLY A 102 16.27 -15.35 -3.55
C GLY A 102 15.08 -16.08 -2.91
N LEU A 103 14.57 -15.63 -1.77
CA LEU A 103 13.44 -16.28 -1.12
C LEU A 103 12.13 -15.99 -1.86
N PRO A 104 11.26 -17.00 -2.05
CA PRO A 104 9.93 -16.78 -2.59
C PRO A 104 9.12 -15.96 -1.60
N CYS A 105 8.49 -14.89 -2.08
CA CYS A 105 7.67 -13.98 -1.30
C CYS A 105 6.38 -13.65 -2.05
N LEU A 106 5.42 -13.05 -1.38
CA LEU A 106 4.18 -12.60 -2.01
C LEU A 106 4.30 -11.16 -2.50
N TRP A 107 5.11 -10.39 -1.79
CA TRP A 107 5.38 -9.00 -2.10
C TRP A 107 6.75 -8.61 -1.53
N TYR A 108 7.48 -7.76 -2.25
CA TYR A 108 8.72 -7.17 -1.75
C TYR A 108 8.85 -5.72 -2.19
N HIS A 109 9.60 -4.96 -1.43
CA HIS A 109 10.02 -3.60 -1.74
C HIS A 109 11.46 -3.39 -1.28
N VAL A 110 12.26 -2.81 -2.16
CA VAL A 110 13.68 -2.52 -1.93
C VAL A 110 13.90 -1.04 -2.15
N SER A 111 14.52 -0.40 -1.16
CA SER A 111 14.94 0.99 -1.20
C SER A 111 16.45 1.03 -1.04
N VAL A 112 17.14 1.57 -2.04
CA VAL A 112 18.60 1.71 -2.07
C VAL A 112 18.94 3.18 -1.97
N THR A 113 19.73 3.53 -1.00
CA THR A 113 20.26 4.88 -0.81
C THR A 113 21.77 4.83 -0.92
N ARG A 114 22.34 5.53 -1.90
CA ARG A 114 23.77 5.58 -2.20
C ARG A 114 24.31 6.98 -1.94
N GLY A 115 25.50 7.08 -1.35
CA GLY A 115 26.19 8.35 -1.13
C GLY A 115 25.82 9.08 0.16
N LYS A 116 26.49 10.21 0.42
CA LYS A 116 26.32 11.04 1.62
C LYS A 116 26.12 12.51 1.23
N GLY A 117 25.33 13.23 2.01
CA GLY A 117 25.11 14.66 1.84
C GLY A 117 24.26 15.01 0.61
N GLU A 118 24.66 16.05 -0.13
CA GLU A 118 23.91 16.58 -1.28
C GLU A 118 23.89 15.65 -2.50
N ASN A 119 24.84 14.72 -2.61
CA ASN A 119 24.96 13.75 -3.72
C ASN A 119 24.31 12.39 -3.37
N GLN A 120 23.22 12.39 -2.61
CA GLN A 120 22.52 11.17 -2.25
C GLN A 120 21.55 10.76 -3.36
N GLU A 121 21.80 9.58 -3.94
CA GLU A 121 20.92 8.95 -4.91
C GLU A 121 19.99 7.98 -4.20
N HIS A 122 18.73 7.96 -4.61
CA HIS A 122 17.70 7.11 -4.02
C HIS A 122 16.93 6.36 -5.11
N TYR A 123 16.93 5.03 -5.01
CA TYR A 123 16.25 4.14 -5.94
C TYR A 123 15.28 3.25 -5.17
N GLU A 124 14.08 3.07 -5.73
CA GLU A 124 13.06 2.20 -5.18
C GLU A 124 12.55 1.26 -6.26
N TYR A 125 12.41 -0.01 -5.92
CA TYR A 125 11.76 -0.99 -6.78
C TYR A 125 11.07 -2.06 -5.91
N GLY A 126 10.05 -2.70 -6.49
CA GLY A 126 9.27 -3.70 -5.76
C GLY A 126 8.39 -4.51 -6.68
N SER A 127 7.68 -5.48 -6.14
CA SER A 127 6.66 -6.23 -6.85
C SER A 127 5.30 -5.59 -6.66
N ASP A 128 4.53 -5.50 -7.75
CA ASP A 128 3.11 -5.08 -7.74
C ASP A 128 2.17 -6.29 -7.92
N GLU A 129 2.70 -7.51 -7.77
CA GLU A 129 1.93 -8.72 -7.98
C GLU A 129 0.86 -8.92 -6.92
N SER A 130 -0.31 -9.33 -7.37
CA SER A 130 -1.44 -9.62 -6.52
C SER A 130 -1.25 -10.94 -5.76
N PHE A 131 -1.76 -11.02 -4.56
CA PHE A 131 -1.77 -12.21 -3.73
C PHE A 131 -3.12 -12.37 -3.03
N LEU A 132 -3.36 -13.52 -2.40
CA LEU A 132 -4.60 -13.80 -1.68
C LEU A 132 -4.45 -13.53 -0.19
N ILE A 133 -5.53 -13.08 0.43
CA ILE A 133 -5.73 -13.14 1.88
C ILE A 133 -6.90 -14.07 2.17
N ALA A 134 -6.72 -15.01 3.11
CA ALA A 134 -7.72 -15.96 3.49
C ALA A 134 -8.07 -15.82 4.97
N ASP A 135 -9.35 -15.86 5.26
CA ASP A 135 -9.88 -15.99 6.62
C ASP A 135 -10.75 -17.26 6.73
N ASP A 136 -11.49 -17.43 7.84
CA ASP A 136 -12.39 -18.56 8.09
C ASP A 136 -13.65 -18.55 7.20
N SER A 137 -13.91 -17.48 6.47
CA SER A 137 -15.11 -17.31 5.63
C SER A 137 -14.84 -17.42 4.14
N GLY A 138 -13.59 -17.23 3.70
CA GLY A 138 -13.23 -17.26 2.29
C GLY A 138 -11.90 -16.61 1.97
N GLU A 139 -11.68 -16.37 0.69
CA GLU A 139 -10.46 -15.76 0.17
C GLU A 139 -10.78 -14.46 -0.58
N CYS A 140 -9.86 -13.53 -0.53
CA CYS A 140 -9.96 -12.24 -1.21
C CYS A 140 -8.62 -11.90 -1.88
N LEU A 141 -8.66 -11.38 -3.10
CA LEU A 141 -7.49 -10.92 -3.82
C LEU A 141 -7.02 -9.58 -3.25
N ILE A 142 -5.73 -9.44 -3.05
CA ILE A 142 -5.09 -8.18 -2.65
C ILE A 142 -4.30 -7.63 -3.84
N GLU A 143 -4.62 -6.41 -4.24
CA GLU A 143 -3.89 -5.66 -5.25
C GLU A 143 -3.00 -4.62 -4.56
N PRO A 144 -1.69 -4.89 -4.37
CA PRO A 144 -0.84 -4.04 -3.53
C PRO A 144 -0.44 -2.73 -4.19
N THR A 145 -0.73 -2.53 -5.47
CA THR A 145 -0.38 -1.31 -6.21
C THR A 145 -0.90 -0.06 -5.52
N GLY A 146 0.01 0.85 -5.14
CA GLY A 146 -0.33 2.08 -4.43
C GLY A 146 -0.67 1.90 -2.94
N ALA A 147 -0.50 0.70 -2.39
CA ALA A 147 -0.73 0.43 -0.98
C ALA A 147 0.44 0.94 -0.11
N GLN A 148 0.12 1.41 1.10
CA GLN A 148 1.10 1.57 2.15
C GLN A 148 1.31 0.23 2.85
N VAL A 149 2.50 -0.35 2.72
CA VAL A 149 2.82 -1.66 3.31
C VAL A 149 3.66 -1.49 4.57
N LEU A 150 3.21 -2.08 5.67
CA LEU A 150 3.93 -2.21 6.93
C LEU A 150 4.28 -3.69 7.13
N ALA A 151 5.32 -4.14 6.45
CA ALA A 151 5.77 -5.52 6.49
C ALA A 151 6.30 -5.90 7.89
N ALA A 152 6.18 -7.19 8.26
CA ALA A 152 6.78 -7.72 9.49
C ALA A 152 8.28 -7.85 9.34
N GLN A 153 8.72 -8.22 8.15
CA GLN A 153 10.12 -8.44 7.83
C GLN A 153 10.65 -7.24 7.05
N SER A 154 11.53 -6.49 7.69
CA SER A 154 12.30 -5.41 7.09
C SER A 154 13.72 -5.50 7.58
N GLU A 155 14.65 -5.64 6.67
CA GLU A 155 16.07 -5.76 6.97
C GLU A 155 16.83 -4.63 6.30
N THR A 156 17.84 -4.11 7.00
CA THR A 156 18.73 -3.08 6.47
C THR A 156 20.12 -3.67 6.30
N VAL A 157 20.60 -3.68 5.08
CA VAL A 157 21.95 -4.09 4.72
C VAL A 157 22.75 -2.84 4.36
N ILE A 158 23.91 -2.67 4.98
CA ILE A 158 24.83 -1.58 4.65
C ILE A 158 26.05 -2.22 3.98
N ARG A 159 26.31 -1.82 2.74
CA ARG A 159 27.51 -2.21 1.97
C ARG A 159 28.17 -0.96 1.44
N ASP A 160 29.45 -0.77 1.77
CA ASP A 160 30.23 0.41 1.39
C ASP A 160 29.49 1.72 1.70
N ASP A 161 29.12 2.51 0.69
CA ASP A 161 28.33 3.73 0.84
C ASP A 161 26.84 3.53 0.47
N GLU A 162 26.37 2.28 0.37
CA GLU A 162 24.98 1.96 0.06
C GLU A 162 24.24 1.47 1.29
N ARG A 163 23.08 2.04 1.54
CA ARG A 163 22.10 1.56 2.51
C ARG A 163 20.93 0.96 1.77
N ILE A 164 20.76 -0.35 1.87
CA ILE A 164 19.70 -1.11 1.24
C ILE A 164 18.69 -1.50 2.32
N VAL A 165 17.46 -1.03 2.19
CA VAL A 165 16.35 -1.43 3.05
C VAL A 165 15.41 -2.28 2.22
N HIS A 166 15.23 -3.53 2.60
CA HIS A 166 14.27 -4.39 1.95
C HIS A 166 13.18 -4.83 2.91
N SER A 167 11.97 -4.89 2.40
CA SER A 167 10.78 -5.32 3.13
C SER A 167 10.07 -6.38 2.31
N MET A 168 9.51 -7.40 2.96
CA MET A 168 8.79 -8.47 2.25
C MET A 168 7.60 -8.99 3.07
N ILE A 169 6.66 -9.59 2.35
CA ILE A 169 5.54 -10.34 2.91
C ILE A 169 5.69 -11.79 2.46
N LEU A 170 5.69 -12.72 3.40
CA LEU A 170 5.77 -14.15 3.13
C LEU A 170 4.40 -14.81 3.17
N ALA A 171 4.31 -15.95 2.49
CA ALA A 171 3.11 -16.79 2.59
C ALA A 171 2.90 -17.27 4.03
N GLY A 172 1.63 -17.29 4.49
CA GLY A 172 1.27 -17.68 5.84
C GLY A 172 1.31 -16.55 6.88
N GLU A 173 1.85 -15.38 6.56
CA GLU A 173 1.80 -14.24 7.47
C GLU A 173 0.37 -13.76 7.70
N THR A 174 0.07 -13.36 8.94
CA THR A 174 -1.22 -12.74 9.27
C THR A 174 -1.17 -11.26 8.95
N LEU A 175 -2.04 -10.82 8.05
CA LEU A 175 -2.12 -9.44 7.60
C LEU A 175 -3.43 -8.79 8.06
N PHE A 176 -3.34 -7.50 8.34
CA PHE A 176 -4.44 -6.58 8.49
C PHE A 176 -4.46 -5.66 7.27
N VAL A 177 -5.53 -5.68 6.50
CA VAL A 177 -5.65 -4.94 5.24
C VAL A 177 -6.83 -3.99 5.32
N ILE A 178 -6.63 -2.74 4.90
CA ILE A 178 -7.67 -1.73 4.70
C ILE A 178 -7.62 -1.29 3.25
N GLY A 179 -8.75 -1.31 2.57
CA GLY A 179 -8.85 -0.85 1.19
C GLY A 179 -10.28 -0.84 0.68
N GLN A 180 -10.42 -0.58 -0.60
CA GLN A 180 -11.69 -0.61 -1.31
C GLN A 180 -11.99 -2.06 -1.73
N PHE A 181 -13.00 -2.65 -1.11
CA PHE A 181 -13.50 -3.97 -1.45
C PHE A 181 -14.46 -3.88 -2.63
N ARG A 182 -14.23 -4.73 -3.61
CA ARG A 182 -15.05 -4.84 -4.81
C ARG A 182 -15.22 -6.30 -5.23
N ALA A 183 -16.37 -6.61 -5.76
CA ALA A 183 -16.58 -7.89 -6.42
C ALA A 183 -15.85 -7.86 -7.77
N LEU A 184 -15.05 -8.88 -8.02
CA LEU A 184 -14.48 -9.17 -9.31
C LEU A 184 -15.17 -10.42 -9.85
N ALA A 185 -15.56 -10.40 -11.12
CA ALA A 185 -15.89 -11.64 -11.79
C ALA A 185 -14.63 -12.52 -11.87
N SER A 186 -14.77 -13.83 -11.69
CA SER A 186 -13.64 -14.79 -11.70
C SER A 186 -12.79 -14.71 -12.99
N ASP A 187 -13.43 -14.41 -14.11
CA ASP A 187 -12.75 -14.17 -15.41
C ASP A 187 -12.33 -12.71 -15.62
N ALA A 188 -12.64 -11.78 -14.68
CA ALA A 188 -12.12 -10.41 -14.76
C ALA A 188 -10.60 -10.34 -14.50
N LEU A 189 -10.01 -11.38 -13.93
CA LEU A 189 -8.56 -11.54 -13.80
C LEU A 189 -7.89 -11.97 -15.11
N ARG A 190 -8.66 -12.54 -16.05
CA ARG A 190 -8.19 -12.91 -17.38
C ARG A 190 -8.48 -11.77 -18.35
N SER A 191 -7.49 -11.38 -19.11
CA SER A 191 -7.70 -10.39 -20.16
C SER A 191 -8.65 -10.98 -21.23
N GLU A 192 -9.47 -10.16 -21.87
CA GLU A 192 -10.31 -10.56 -23.00
C GLU A 192 -9.47 -11.24 -24.10
N GLU A 193 -8.22 -10.80 -24.23
CA GLU A 193 -7.28 -11.34 -25.20
C GLU A 193 -6.76 -12.73 -24.84
N GLU A 194 -6.55 -13.03 -23.57
CA GLU A 194 -6.14 -14.37 -23.09
C GLU A 194 -7.25 -15.38 -23.28
N LEU A 195 -8.48 -15.04 -22.87
CA LEU A 195 -9.64 -15.89 -23.10
C LEU A 195 -9.92 -16.10 -24.61
N ALA A 196 -9.78 -15.06 -25.40
CA ALA A 196 -9.94 -15.20 -26.85
C ALA A 196 -8.86 -16.08 -27.50
N ARG A 197 -7.60 -16.02 -27.02
CA ARG A 197 -6.53 -16.90 -27.48
C ARG A 197 -6.79 -18.36 -27.09
N GLU A 198 -7.27 -18.61 -25.88
CA GLU A 198 -7.63 -19.94 -25.39
C GLU A 198 -8.77 -20.53 -26.23
N LEU A 199 -9.84 -19.76 -26.47
CA LEU A 199 -10.94 -20.15 -27.34
C LEU A 199 -10.48 -20.53 -28.75
N ILE A 200 -9.57 -19.73 -29.36
CA ILE A 200 -9.01 -20.03 -30.66
C ILE A 200 -8.16 -21.30 -30.61
N ALA A 201 -7.41 -21.53 -29.53
CA ALA A 201 -6.62 -22.75 -29.36
C ALA A 201 -7.52 -23.98 -29.25
N ASP A 202 -8.61 -23.91 -28.49
CA ASP A 202 -9.61 -24.97 -28.37
C ASP A 202 -10.27 -25.27 -29.73
N TRP A 203 -10.69 -24.25 -30.45
CA TRP A 203 -11.29 -24.42 -31.78
C TRP A 203 -10.35 -25.06 -32.80
N LYS A 204 -9.04 -24.79 -32.70
CA LYS A 204 -8.00 -25.43 -33.52
C LYS A 204 -7.83 -26.94 -33.26
N GLN A 205 -8.24 -27.40 -32.05
CA GLN A 205 -8.20 -28.84 -31.73
C GLN A 205 -9.29 -29.61 -32.47
N ASP A 206 -10.40 -28.94 -32.88
CA ASP A 206 -11.45 -29.51 -33.75
C ASP A 206 -11.57 -28.73 -35.06
N PRO A 207 -10.73 -29.07 -36.05
CA PRO A 207 -10.71 -28.38 -37.34
C PRO A 207 -12.00 -28.55 -38.15
N GLU A 208 -12.76 -29.62 -37.91
CA GLU A 208 -14.01 -29.87 -38.62
C GLU A 208 -15.11 -28.92 -38.18
N SER A 209 -15.26 -28.76 -36.86
CA SER A 209 -16.20 -27.78 -36.27
C SER A 209 -15.79 -26.34 -36.62
N LEU A 210 -14.50 -26.06 -36.64
CA LEU A 210 -13.98 -24.72 -36.99
C LEU A 210 -14.34 -24.37 -38.45
N ARG A 211 -14.15 -25.31 -39.39
CA ARG A 211 -14.55 -25.13 -40.79
C ARG A 211 -16.05 -24.97 -40.95
N LYS A 212 -16.85 -25.83 -40.32
CA LYS A 212 -18.34 -25.71 -40.35
C LYS A 212 -18.82 -24.33 -39.89
N ARG A 213 -18.10 -23.70 -38.97
CA ARG A 213 -18.49 -22.42 -38.36
C ARG A 213 -17.99 -21.20 -39.11
N PHE A 214 -16.80 -21.27 -39.75
CA PHE A 214 -16.12 -20.11 -40.31
C PHE A 214 -15.73 -20.22 -41.78
N ASP A 215 -15.74 -21.38 -42.42
CA ASP A 215 -15.56 -21.57 -43.85
C ASP A 215 -16.89 -21.22 -44.56
N LEU A 216 -17.01 -19.95 -44.97
CA LEU A 216 -18.24 -19.40 -45.54
C LEU A 216 -18.35 -19.70 -47.02
N ASP A 217 -17.23 -19.82 -47.72
CA ASP A 217 -17.18 -20.08 -49.14
C ASP A 217 -17.10 -21.59 -49.51
N ARG A 218 -16.99 -22.43 -48.43
CA ARG A 218 -16.85 -23.89 -48.54
C ARG A 218 -15.64 -24.35 -49.35
N SER A 219 -14.56 -23.59 -49.26
CA SER A 219 -13.29 -23.94 -49.92
C SER A 219 -12.56 -25.11 -49.26
N GLY A 220 -12.93 -25.46 -48.03
CA GLY A 220 -12.27 -26.47 -47.21
C GLY A 220 -11.11 -25.96 -46.38
N GLU A 221 -10.72 -24.71 -46.58
CA GLU A 221 -9.67 -24.03 -45.84
C GLU A 221 -10.20 -22.68 -45.31
N ILE A 222 -9.70 -22.23 -44.15
CA ILE A 222 -10.09 -20.92 -43.57
C ILE A 222 -9.10 -19.87 -44.10
N ASP A 223 -9.61 -18.93 -44.87
CA ASP A 223 -8.82 -17.86 -45.44
C ASP A 223 -8.54 -16.71 -44.42
N THR A 224 -7.77 -15.70 -44.83
CA THR A 224 -7.39 -14.58 -43.98
C THR A 224 -8.61 -13.75 -43.50
N ARG A 225 -9.67 -13.65 -44.31
CA ARG A 225 -10.88 -12.93 -43.96
C ARG A 225 -11.70 -13.73 -42.96
N GLU A 226 -11.81 -15.01 -43.15
CA GLU A 226 -12.52 -15.94 -42.27
C GLU A 226 -11.80 -16.05 -40.90
N TRP A 227 -10.46 -16.05 -40.89
CA TRP A 227 -9.69 -15.94 -39.67
C TRP A 227 -9.95 -14.63 -38.94
N THR A 228 -10.17 -13.54 -39.66
CA THR A 228 -10.55 -12.24 -39.00
C THR A 228 -11.90 -12.35 -38.32
N LEU A 229 -12.88 -13.02 -38.98
CA LEU A 229 -14.19 -13.29 -38.39
C LEU A 229 -14.12 -14.22 -37.18
N ALA A 230 -13.32 -15.29 -37.28
CA ALA A 230 -13.10 -16.22 -36.18
C ALA A 230 -12.49 -15.52 -34.94
N ARG A 231 -11.50 -14.65 -35.12
CA ARG A 231 -10.91 -13.84 -34.06
C ARG A 231 -11.94 -12.88 -33.45
N ALA A 232 -12.76 -12.23 -34.28
CA ALA A 232 -13.82 -11.34 -33.80
C ALA A 232 -14.90 -12.10 -33.04
N ALA A 233 -15.23 -13.34 -33.45
CA ALA A 233 -16.14 -14.22 -32.73
C ALA A 233 -15.55 -14.67 -31.37
N ALA A 234 -14.27 -15.05 -31.33
CA ALA A 234 -13.59 -15.43 -30.13
C ALA A 234 -13.57 -14.29 -29.09
N ARG A 235 -13.30 -13.05 -29.52
CA ARG A 235 -13.36 -11.87 -28.63
C ARG A 235 -14.78 -11.63 -28.08
N ARG A 236 -15.81 -11.77 -28.92
CA ARG A 236 -17.21 -11.63 -28.47
C ARG A 236 -17.58 -12.70 -27.45
N GLU A 237 -17.21 -13.96 -27.72
CA GLU A 237 -17.47 -15.07 -26.82
C GLU A 237 -16.67 -14.95 -25.52
N ALA A 238 -15.39 -14.53 -25.59
CA ALA A 238 -14.58 -14.22 -24.40
C ALA A 238 -15.23 -13.12 -23.54
N ARG A 239 -15.70 -12.06 -24.19
CA ARG A 239 -16.41 -10.98 -23.50
C ARG A 239 -17.70 -11.46 -22.86
N GLN A 240 -18.47 -12.31 -23.54
CA GLN A 240 -19.71 -12.87 -23.01
C GLN A 240 -19.41 -13.81 -21.81
N ARG A 241 -18.41 -14.70 -21.91
CA ARG A 241 -17.96 -15.54 -20.79
C ARG A 241 -17.54 -14.72 -19.58
N ARG A 242 -16.84 -13.59 -19.80
CA ARG A 242 -16.50 -12.65 -18.71
C ARG A 242 -17.73 -12.06 -18.04
N LEU A 243 -18.76 -11.72 -18.80
CA LEU A 243 -20.02 -11.17 -18.26
C LEU A 243 -20.83 -12.24 -17.53
N ASP A 244 -20.87 -13.46 -18.05
CA ASP A 244 -21.62 -14.58 -17.45
C ASP A 244 -20.92 -15.07 -16.17
N ALA A 245 -19.59 -15.18 -16.18
CA ALA A 245 -18.80 -15.49 -14.99
C ALA A 245 -18.89 -14.42 -13.90
N ALA A 246 -19.21 -13.16 -14.27
CA ALA A 246 -19.55 -12.13 -13.31
C ALA A 246 -20.76 -12.46 -12.44
N GLY A 247 -21.57 -13.44 -12.84
CA GLY A 247 -22.75 -13.92 -12.09
C GLY A 247 -22.52 -15.14 -11.18
N GLU A 248 -21.51 -15.98 -11.44
CA GLU A 248 -21.44 -17.32 -10.80
C GLU A 248 -20.32 -17.51 -9.77
N ALA A 249 -19.21 -16.83 -9.87
CA ALA A 249 -18.13 -16.95 -8.88
C ALA A 249 -17.49 -15.59 -8.63
N THR A 250 -17.99 -14.87 -7.66
CA THR A 250 -17.48 -13.55 -7.32
C THR A 250 -16.19 -13.69 -6.54
N LEU A 251 -15.05 -13.59 -7.22
CA LEU A 251 -13.80 -13.28 -6.53
C LEU A 251 -13.87 -11.85 -6.05
N HIS A 252 -13.56 -11.62 -4.79
CA HIS A 252 -13.53 -10.30 -4.23
C HIS A 252 -12.08 -9.79 -4.24
N ALA A 253 -11.89 -8.51 -4.52
CA ALA A 253 -10.58 -7.87 -4.45
C ALA A 253 -10.59 -6.65 -3.54
N ILE A 254 -9.46 -6.41 -2.90
CA ILE A 254 -9.17 -5.19 -2.17
C ILE A 254 -8.03 -4.46 -2.88
N GLY A 255 -8.29 -3.24 -3.26
CA GLY A 255 -7.32 -2.36 -3.90
C GLY A 255 -7.25 -0.98 -3.25
N ALA A 256 -6.35 -0.16 -3.76
CA ALA A 256 -6.23 1.23 -3.32
C ALA A 256 -7.39 2.08 -3.85
N ASP A 257 -7.84 3.01 -3.02
CA ASP A 257 -8.78 4.07 -3.38
C ASP A 257 -8.13 5.46 -3.19
N ARG A 258 -8.92 6.53 -3.32
CA ARG A 258 -8.45 7.91 -3.09
C ARG A 258 -7.98 8.16 -1.67
N ALA A 259 -8.46 7.41 -0.69
CA ALA A 259 -8.03 7.48 0.70
C ALA A 259 -6.82 6.59 1.02
N GLY A 260 -6.33 5.85 0.00
CA GLY A 260 -5.18 4.96 0.09
C GLY A 260 -5.53 3.57 0.65
N MET A 261 -4.64 2.63 0.47
CA MET A 261 -4.70 1.27 0.98
C MET A 261 -3.61 1.06 2.03
N LEU A 262 -3.91 0.29 3.05
CA LEU A 262 -2.95 -0.10 4.09
C LEU A 262 -2.88 -1.62 4.17
N ILE A 263 -1.68 -2.17 4.06
CA ILE A 263 -1.38 -3.58 4.32
C ILE A 263 -0.42 -3.62 5.50
N SER A 264 -0.77 -4.30 6.58
CA SER A 264 0.04 -4.35 7.79
C SER A 264 0.16 -5.77 8.33
N ALA A 265 1.38 -6.21 8.58
CA ALA A 265 1.65 -7.44 9.31
C ALA A 265 1.46 -7.28 10.83
N GLN A 266 1.24 -6.04 11.29
CA GLN A 266 0.91 -5.79 12.68
C GLN A 266 -0.61 -5.83 12.89
N PRO A 267 -1.10 -6.51 13.94
CA PRO A 267 -2.53 -6.53 14.23
C PRO A 267 -3.05 -5.13 14.58
N ARG A 268 -4.27 -4.84 14.14
CA ARG A 268 -4.95 -3.53 14.35
C ARG A 268 -4.78 -2.95 15.77
N PRO A 269 -4.92 -3.71 16.88
CA PRO A 269 -4.79 -3.16 18.22
C PRO A 269 -3.40 -2.60 18.51
N ARG A 270 -2.34 -3.29 18.05
CA ARG A 270 -0.95 -2.81 18.24
C ARG A 270 -0.69 -1.53 17.46
N LEU A 271 -1.16 -1.47 16.21
CA LEU A 271 -1.03 -0.29 15.37
C LEU A 271 -1.74 0.92 15.99
N LEU A 272 -3.00 0.75 16.43
CA LEU A 272 -3.77 1.80 17.08
C LEU A 272 -3.15 2.23 18.42
N ARG A 273 -2.64 1.29 19.25
CA ARG A 273 -1.97 1.60 20.51
C ARG A 273 -0.75 2.50 20.29
N ARG A 274 0.08 2.16 19.32
CA ARG A 274 1.26 2.96 18.96
C ARG A 274 0.86 4.37 18.52
N LEU A 275 -0.11 4.52 17.63
CA LEU A 275 -0.58 5.82 17.16
C LEU A 275 -1.22 6.65 18.27
N ARG A 276 -1.99 6.03 19.20
CA ARG A 276 -2.58 6.69 20.35
C ARG A 276 -1.53 7.20 21.33
N LEU A 277 -0.48 6.44 21.60
CA LEU A 277 0.65 6.87 22.43
C LEU A 277 1.34 8.10 21.83
N TRP A 278 1.61 8.09 20.54
CA TRP A 278 2.20 9.25 19.88
C TRP A 278 1.29 10.48 19.90
N ARG A 279 -0.02 10.30 19.73
CA ARG A 279 -0.97 11.39 19.84
C ARG A 279 -1.00 11.96 21.27
N ALA A 280 -0.96 11.11 22.30
CA ALA A 280 -0.89 11.54 23.70
C ALA A 280 0.40 12.34 23.95
N PHE A 281 1.53 11.90 23.39
CA PHE A 281 2.79 12.64 23.47
C PHE A 281 2.70 14.02 22.80
N ALA A 282 2.11 14.10 21.60
CA ALA A 282 1.89 15.38 20.92
C ALA A 282 0.97 16.32 21.74
N THR A 283 -0.09 15.77 22.37
CA THR A 283 -0.96 16.54 23.27
C THR A 283 -0.19 17.07 24.48
N PHE A 284 0.64 16.23 25.08
CA PHE A 284 1.48 16.63 26.22
C PHE A 284 2.47 17.74 25.84
N ALA A 285 3.15 17.59 24.69
CA ALA A 285 4.07 18.60 24.17
C ALA A 285 3.38 19.96 23.94
N PHE A 286 2.17 19.93 23.37
CA PHE A 286 1.35 21.15 23.19
C PHE A 286 1.00 21.82 24.52
N LEU A 287 0.56 21.04 25.52
CA LEU A 287 0.23 21.57 26.84
C LEU A 287 1.45 22.14 27.56
N CYS A 288 2.60 21.47 27.48
CA CYS A 288 3.85 21.98 28.03
C CYS A 288 4.26 23.30 27.37
N GLY A 289 4.19 23.38 26.04
CA GLY A 289 4.47 24.63 25.32
C GLY A 289 3.55 25.76 25.73
N SER A 290 2.25 25.49 25.82
CA SER A 290 1.26 26.49 26.28
C SER A 290 1.49 26.94 27.70
N ALA A 291 1.85 26.04 28.60
CA ALA A 291 2.16 26.37 30.03
C ALA A 291 3.43 27.24 30.12
N LEU A 292 4.46 26.97 29.31
CA LEU A 292 5.67 27.79 29.23
C LEU A 292 5.34 29.22 28.77
N ILE A 293 4.51 29.37 27.73
CA ILE A 293 4.04 30.68 27.29
C ILE A 293 3.29 31.42 28.40
N GLY A 294 2.36 30.72 29.10
CA GLY A 294 1.64 31.27 30.22
C GLY A 294 2.59 31.77 31.33
N LYS A 295 3.59 30.96 31.71
CA LYS A 295 4.60 31.34 32.69
C LYS A 295 5.40 32.59 32.24
N ALA A 296 5.83 32.63 30.99
CA ALA A 296 6.60 33.78 30.47
C ALA A 296 5.80 35.10 30.47
N LEU A 297 4.46 35.02 30.28
CA LEU A 297 3.57 36.17 30.35
C LEU A 297 3.39 36.71 31.77
N THR A 298 3.60 35.87 32.80
CA THR A 298 3.52 36.26 34.24
C THR A 298 4.86 36.76 34.79
N LEU A 299 5.98 36.47 34.10
CA LEU A 299 7.29 37.03 34.45
C LEU A 299 7.30 38.51 34.05
N ARG A 300 7.44 39.40 35.04
CA ARG A 300 7.61 40.84 34.85
C ARG A 300 9.06 41.22 34.69
#